data_1f6a6c3d4e811e827344aabbc2f2eba3
#
_entry.id   1f6a6c3d4e811e827344aabbc2f2eba3
#
_cell.length_a   1.000
_cell.length_b   1.000
_cell.length_c   1.000
_cell.angle_alpha   90.00
_cell.angle_beta   90.00
_cell.angle_gamma   90.00
#
_symmetry.space_group_name_H-M   'P 1'
#
loop_
_entity.id
_entity.type
_entity.pdbx_description
1 polymer ?
#
loop_
_entity_poly.entity_id
_entity_poly.type
_entity_poly.pdbx_seq_one_letter_code
_entity_poly.pdbx_strand_id
1 'polypeptide(L)'
;MLFASDFEDNRVHIDDTHSNQEYYCPYCGAPLVTKKGDIRQHHFAHKQSHVCSDTWANGGSHGYDLSPWHNEWQSLFPKVNQEVKLCLGETKHRADVLVDRTVIEFQHSIMPVKAFDDRNNFYFNLGYKVIWLFDLSDLYSIGQLTYKPINNGLFFTWKNPKKAFNNYDIQSGCI
;
A
#
# COMPACT_ATOMS: atom_id res chain seq x y z
N MET A 1 5.40 7.06 5.50
CA MET A 1 5.65 5.79 6.22
C MET A 1 4.98 5.83 7.55
N LEU A 2 4.23 4.82 7.90
CA LEU A 2 3.69 4.71 9.26
C LEU A 2 4.70 4.08 10.22
N PHE A 3 5.69 3.39 9.70
CA PHE A 3 6.72 2.70 10.49
C PHE A 3 8.13 3.13 10.10
N ALA A 4 9.02 3.15 11.08
CA ALA A 4 10.45 3.38 10.97
C ALA A 4 11.20 2.37 11.83
N SER A 5 12.53 2.33 11.73
CA SER A 5 13.39 1.66 12.70
C SER A 5 13.93 2.67 13.71
N ASP A 6 14.09 2.26 14.97
CA ASP A 6 14.90 2.99 15.93
C ASP A 6 16.39 2.60 15.78
N PHE A 7 17.26 3.07 16.68
CA PHE A 7 18.70 2.79 16.62
C PHE A 7 19.06 1.31 16.92
N GLU A 8 18.15 0.55 17.55
CA GLU A 8 18.28 -0.89 17.80
C GLU A 8 17.63 -1.73 16.69
N ASP A 9 17.20 -1.09 15.58
CA ASP A 9 16.45 -1.68 14.47
C ASP A 9 15.07 -2.25 14.86
N ASN A 10 14.50 -1.80 16.01
CA ASN A 10 13.14 -2.13 16.35
C ASN A 10 12.18 -1.33 15.46
N ARG A 11 11.11 -2.00 15.03
CA ARG A 11 10.06 -1.39 14.22
C ARG A 11 9.13 -0.53 15.09
N VAL A 12 9.07 0.77 14.82
CA VAL A 12 8.31 1.76 15.59
C VAL A 12 7.23 2.39 14.73
N HIS A 13 5.98 2.40 15.20
CA HIS A 13 4.89 3.13 14.53
C HIS A 13 4.97 4.62 14.83
N ILE A 14 4.51 5.48 13.90
CA ILE A 14 4.56 6.94 14.05
C ILE A 14 3.86 7.46 15.32
N ASP A 15 2.77 6.82 15.74
CA ASP A 15 2.06 7.23 16.95
C ASP A 15 2.83 6.90 18.24
N ASP A 16 3.70 5.90 18.17
CA ASP A 16 4.49 5.41 19.30
C ASP A 16 5.85 6.11 19.43
N THR A 17 6.08 7.19 18.64
CA THR A 17 7.35 7.94 18.65
C THR A 17 7.46 8.93 19.79
N HIS A 18 8.70 9.10 20.27
CA HIS A 18 9.08 10.07 21.33
C HIS A 18 9.86 11.26 20.74
N SER A 19 9.72 12.45 21.33
CA SER A 19 10.25 13.71 20.79
C SER A 19 11.78 13.79 20.74
N ASN A 20 12.49 13.01 21.54
CA ASN A 20 13.96 13.05 21.64
C ASN A 20 14.64 11.80 21.08
N GLN A 21 13.93 11.03 20.25
CA GLN A 21 14.45 9.81 19.66
C GLN A 21 14.63 9.97 18.15
N GLU A 22 15.71 9.43 17.61
CA GLU A 22 15.94 9.37 16.19
C GLU A 22 15.33 8.11 15.58
N TYR A 23 14.85 8.25 14.34
CA TYR A 23 14.22 7.16 13.58
C TYR A 23 14.83 7.09 12.19
N TYR A 24 14.92 5.89 11.67
CA TYR A 24 15.62 5.57 10.42
C TYR A 24 14.70 4.85 9.44
N CYS A 25 14.96 5.08 8.14
CA CYS A 25 14.24 4.38 7.09
C CYS A 25 14.60 2.88 7.09
N PRO A 26 13.64 1.98 7.23
CA PRO A 26 13.92 0.54 7.24
C PRO A 26 14.42 0.00 5.90
N TYR A 27 14.43 0.83 4.85
CA TYR A 27 14.84 0.44 3.49
C TYR A 27 16.24 0.94 3.13
N CYS A 28 16.56 2.19 3.45
CA CYS A 28 17.84 2.81 3.08
C CYS A 28 18.71 3.22 4.28
N GLY A 29 18.22 3.07 5.51
CA GLY A 29 18.93 3.45 6.73
C GLY A 29 19.05 4.96 6.97
N ALA A 30 18.53 5.81 6.08
CA ALA A 30 18.64 7.26 6.25
C ALA A 30 17.74 7.76 7.40
N PRO A 31 18.19 8.82 8.13
CA PRO A 31 17.42 9.40 9.20
C PRO A 31 16.12 10.03 8.68
N LEU A 32 15.06 9.83 9.43
CA LEU A 32 13.71 10.30 9.15
C LEU A 32 13.32 11.46 10.08
N VAL A 33 12.33 12.22 9.64
CA VAL A 33 11.63 13.21 10.45
C VAL A 33 10.21 12.76 10.69
N THR A 34 9.71 12.96 11.91
CA THR A 34 8.30 12.74 12.25
C THR A 34 7.47 13.92 11.77
N LYS A 35 6.37 13.65 11.10
CA LYS A 35 5.37 14.64 10.68
C LYS A 35 4.08 14.36 11.44
N LYS A 36 3.79 15.17 12.44
CA LYS A 36 2.66 15.02 13.37
C LYS A 36 1.81 16.30 13.43
N GLY A 37 1.42 16.82 12.27
CA GLY A 37 0.55 18.00 12.18
C GLY A 37 -0.95 17.61 12.15
N ASP A 38 -1.82 18.56 12.46
CA ASP A 38 -3.25 18.34 12.66
C ASP A 38 -4.06 18.10 11.37
N ILE A 39 -3.46 18.41 10.20
CA ILE A 39 -4.19 18.39 8.91
C ILE A 39 -3.97 17.10 8.13
N ARG A 40 -2.77 16.51 8.24
CA ARG A 40 -2.40 15.29 7.52
C ARG A 40 -2.17 14.15 8.48
N GLN A 41 -2.40 12.94 8.02
CA GLN A 41 -2.04 11.75 8.79
C GLN A 41 -0.58 11.83 9.25
N HIS A 42 -0.34 11.47 10.49
CA HIS A 42 1.00 11.35 11.04
C HIS A 42 1.83 10.35 10.24
N HIS A 43 3.08 10.70 9.93
CA HIS A 43 3.96 9.83 9.14
C HIS A 43 5.43 10.18 9.35
N PHE A 44 6.30 9.23 9.03
CA PHE A 44 7.73 9.48 8.85
C PHE A 44 8.03 9.94 7.43
N ALA A 45 8.94 10.88 7.28
CA ALA A 45 9.38 11.38 5.99
C ALA A 45 10.91 11.48 5.94
N HIS A 46 11.52 11.29 4.76
CA HIS A 46 12.90 11.65 4.54
C HIS A 46 13.08 13.18 4.59
N LYS A 47 14.29 13.62 4.91
CA LYS A 47 14.64 15.03 4.72
C LYS A 47 14.59 15.38 3.22
N GLN A 48 14.29 16.63 2.91
CA GLN A 48 13.88 17.12 1.58
C GLN A 48 14.85 16.81 0.41
N SER A 49 16.12 16.54 0.69
CA SER A 49 17.18 16.26 -0.30
C SER A 49 17.51 14.77 -0.46
N HIS A 50 16.87 13.89 0.29
CA HIS A 50 17.21 12.47 0.29
C HIS A 50 16.31 11.67 -0.67
N VAL A 51 16.96 10.98 -1.63
CA VAL A 51 16.29 10.01 -2.50
C VAL A 51 16.45 8.62 -1.88
N CYS A 52 15.36 7.98 -1.50
CA CYS A 52 15.42 6.64 -0.95
C CYS A 52 15.87 5.63 -2.01
N SER A 53 16.75 4.71 -1.61
CA SER A 53 17.18 3.60 -2.46
C SER A 53 16.13 2.49 -2.62
N ASP A 54 14.98 2.63 -1.96
CA ASP A 54 13.84 1.74 -2.17
C ASP A 54 13.30 1.95 -3.58
N THR A 55 13.52 0.95 -4.44
CA THR A 55 13.17 1.01 -5.88
C THR A 55 11.68 1.12 -6.14
N TRP A 56 10.84 0.82 -5.15
CA TRP A 56 9.38 0.93 -5.25
C TRP A 56 8.85 2.27 -4.77
N ALA A 57 9.67 3.04 -4.08
CA ALA A 57 9.43 4.45 -3.84
C ALA A 57 9.71 5.33 -5.06
N ASN A 58 9.78 4.77 -6.26
CA ASN A 58 10.11 5.44 -7.53
C ASN A 58 9.09 6.51 -7.97
N GLY A 59 8.77 7.38 -7.07
CA GLY A 59 8.11 8.64 -7.28
C GLY A 59 8.79 9.75 -6.50
N GLY A 60 10.00 9.52 -5.97
CA GLY A 60 10.80 10.57 -5.28
C GLY A 60 10.29 10.96 -3.91
N SER A 61 9.15 10.50 -3.52
CA SER A 61 8.63 10.51 -2.16
C SER A 61 8.11 9.09 -1.89
N HIS A 62 8.39 8.55 -0.72
CA HIS A 62 7.53 7.52 -0.17
C HIS A 62 6.15 8.18 -0.11
N GLY A 63 5.42 8.14 -1.22
CA GLY A 63 4.20 8.90 -1.45
C GLY A 63 3.16 8.66 -0.36
N TYR A 64 3.24 9.48 0.66
CA TYR A 64 2.40 9.41 1.84
C TYR A 64 1.23 10.38 1.76
N ASP A 65 0.69 10.52 0.60
CA ASP A 65 -0.73 10.80 0.50
C ASP A 65 -1.45 9.46 0.30
N LEU A 66 -1.34 8.56 1.30
CA LEU A 66 -2.30 7.48 1.37
C LEU A 66 -3.67 8.11 1.39
N SER A 67 -4.53 7.74 0.43
CA SER A 67 -5.89 8.26 0.42
C SER A 67 -6.57 7.92 1.75
N PRO A 68 -7.52 8.71 2.24
CA PRO A 68 -8.30 8.37 3.43
C PRO A 68 -8.88 6.96 3.35
N TRP A 69 -9.30 6.53 2.16
CA TRP A 69 -9.78 5.19 1.87
C TRP A 69 -8.73 4.10 2.15
N HIS A 70 -7.49 4.28 1.66
CA HIS A 70 -6.40 3.32 1.92
C HIS A 70 -6.13 3.18 3.43
N ASN A 71 -6.04 4.32 4.13
CA ASN A 71 -5.79 4.35 5.56
C ASN A 71 -6.90 3.67 6.36
N GLU A 72 -8.15 3.90 5.98
CA GLU A 72 -9.31 3.29 6.63
C GLU A 72 -9.25 1.77 6.52
N TRP A 73 -9.03 1.24 5.32
CA TRP A 73 -8.90 -0.20 5.11
C TRP A 73 -7.69 -0.80 5.83
N GLN A 74 -6.54 -0.15 5.75
CA GLN A 74 -5.33 -0.63 6.42
C GLN A 74 -5.48 -0.64 7.95
N SER A 75 -6.18 0.34 8.52
CA SER A 75 -6.40 0.45 9.96
C SER A 75 -7.26 -0.67 10.57
N LEU A 76 -7.99 -1.43 9.74
CA LEU A 76 -8.75 -2.60 10.19
C LEU A 76 -7.84 -3.76 10.64
N PHE A 77 -6.57 -3.72 10.31
CA PHE A 77 -5.61 -4.77 10.64
C PHE A 77 -4.69 -4.34 11.80
N PRO A 78 -4.21 -5.28 12.62
CA PRO A 78 -3.24 -4.97 13.67
C PRO A 78 -1.98 -4.30 13.11
N LYS A 79 -1.39 -3.34 13.83
CA LYS A 79 -0.18 -2.61 13.42
C LYS A 79 0.97 -3.53 12.99
N VAL A 80 1.10 -4.71 13.61
CA VAL A 80 2.13 -5.70 13.25
C VAL A 80 1.99 -6.23 11.83
N ASN A 81 0.77 -6.24 11.29
CA ASN A 81 0.45 -6.73 9.95
C ASN A 81 0.52 -5.63 8.87
N GLN A 82 0.62 -4.35 9.25
CA GLN A 82 0.60 -3.22 8.30
C GLN A 82 2.01 -2.90 7.80
N GLU A 83 2.15 -2.41 6.56
CA GLU A 83 3.41 -1.96 5.94
C GLU A 83 4.57 -2.94 6.13
N VAL A 84 4.33 -4.24 5.96
CA VAL A 84 5.32 -5.27 6.20
C VAL A 84 6.37 -5.29 5.10
N LYS A 85 7.64 -5.12 5.49
CA LYS A 85 8.78 -5.21 4.57
C LYS A 85 9.04 -6.67 4.20
N LEU A 86 9.08 -6.95 2.91
CA LEU A 86 9.42 -8.24 2.33
C LEU A 86 10.67 -8.08 1.44
N CYS A 87 11.51 -9.11 1.41
CA CYS A 87 12.75 -9.11 0.64
C CYS A 87 12.86 -10.39 -0.20
N LEU A 88 13.27 -10.23 -1.46
CA LEU A 88 13.60 -11.31 -2.38
C LEU A 88 14.97 -10.97 -3.03
N GLY A 89 16.04 -11.55 -2.50
CA GLY A 89 17.39 -11.12 -2.83
C GLY A 89 17.60 -9.65 -2.44
N GLU A 90 18.05 -8.82 -3.38
CA GLU A 90 18.22 -7.38 -3.17
C GLU A 90 16.93 -6.57 -3.33
N THR A 91 15.90 -7.17 -3.93
CA THR A 91 14.62 -6.51 -4.14
C THR A 91 13.81 -6.48 -2.84
N LYS A 92 13.30 -5.32 -2.49
CA LYS A 92 12.52 -5.09 -1.27
C LYS A 92 11.17 -4.50 -1.63
N HIS A 93 10.13 -5.02 -1.01
CA HIS A 93 8.77 -4.51 -1.13
C HIS A 93 8.17 -4.28 0.22
N ARG A 94 7.20 -3.38 0.26
CA ARG A 94 6.37 -3.15 1.42
C ARG A 94 4.94 -3.56 1.07
N ALA A 95 4.49 -4.67 1.66
CA ALA A 95 3.10 -5.06 1.58
C ALA A 95 2.25 -4.11 2.43
N ASP A 96 1.13 -3.63 1.91
CA ASP A 96 0.22 -2.76 2.68
C ASP A 96 -0.27 -3.50 3.92
N VAL A 97 -0.69 -4.76 3.75
CA VAL A 97 -1.02 -5.65 4.87
C VAL A 97 -0.52 -7.07 4.56
N LEU A 98 0.01 -7.74 5.58
CA LEU A 98 0.38 -9.16 5.53
C LEU A 98 -0.29 -9.91 6.67
N VAL A 99 -1.15 -10.88 6.33
CA VAL A 99 -1.77 -11.81 7.29
C VAL A 99 -1.43 -13.23 6.86
N ASP A 100 -0.76 -13.98 7.74
CA ASP A 100 -0.26 -15.33 7.47
C ASP A 100 0.55 -15.40 6.17
N ARG A 101 0.01 -16.01 5.14
CA ARG A 101 0.62 -16.11 3.79
C ARG A 101 -0.15 -15.33 2.73
N THR A 102 -0.89 -14.30 3.14
CA THR A 102 -1.69 -13.47 2.24
C THR A 102 -1.28 -12.02 2.36
N VAL A 103 -0.84 -11.45 1.26
CA VAL A 103 -0.64 -10.01 1.09
C VAL A 103 -1.95 -9.39 0.63
N ILE A 104 -2.31 -8.26 1.23
CA ILE A 104 -3.46 -7.45 0.80
C ILE A 104 -2.91 -6.08 0.39
N GLU A 105 -3.15 -5.69 -0.85
CA GLU A 105 -2.74 -4.42 -1.44
C GLU A 105 -3.95 -3.53 -1.66
N PHE A 106 -3.87 -2.27 -1.24
CA PHE A 106 -4.93 -1.26 -1.38
C PHE A 106 -4.56 -0.28 -2.48
N GLN A 107 -5.25 -0.32 -3.60
CA GLN A 107 -4.92 0.46 -4.78
C GLN A 107 -6.01 1.51 -5.08
N HIS A 108 -5.71 2.78 -4.76
CA HIS A 108 -6.62 3.90 -5.05
C HIS A 108 -6.57 4.34 -6.52
N SER A 109 -5.41 4.26 -7.17
CA SER A 109 -5.24 4.67 -8.57
C SER A 109 -4.87 3.50 -9.47
N ILE A 110 -5.20 3.62 -10.77
CA ILE A 110 -4.83 2.59 -11.73
C ILE A 110 -3.32 2.60 -11.94
N MET A 111 -2.68 1.46 -11.76
CA MET A 111 -1.27 1.25 -12.05
C MET A 111 -1.07 0.64 -13.46
N PRO A 112 0.12 0.80 -14.06
CA PRO A 112 0.50 0.07 -15.27
C PRO A 112 0.45 -1.44 -15.06
N VAL A 113 -0.01 -2.20 -16.06
CA VAL A 113 -0.09 -3.67 -16.02
C VAL A 113 1.25 -4.29 -15.62
N LYS A 114 2.35 -3.81 -16.22
CA LYS A 114 3.68 -4.29 -15.86
C LYS A 114 3.99 -4.14 -14.36
N ALA A 115 3.65 -3.02 -13.74
CA ALA A 115 3.89 -2.81 -12.31
C ALA A 115 3.03 -3.74 -11.44
N PHE A 116 1.80 -4.03 -11.88
CA PHE A 116 0.93 -5.02 -11.25
C PHE A 116 1.52 -6.43 -11.34
N ASP A 117 1.97 -6.84 -12.53
CA ASP A 117 2.57 -8.15 -12.75
C ASP A 117 3.88 -8.31 -11.99
N ASP A 118 4.75 -7.30 -12.00
CA ASP A 118 6.02 -7.31 -11.27
C ASP A 118 5.79 -7.52 -9.75
N ARG A 119 4.77 -6.86 -9.17
CA ARG A 119 4.40 -7.04 -7.76
C ARG A 119 3.85 -8.44 -7.49
N ASN A 120 2.92 -8.92 -8.32
CA ASN A 120 2.37 -10.26 -8.18
C ASN A 120 3.48 -11.31 -8.23
N ASN A 121 4.39 -11.22 -9.20
CA ASN A 121 5.52 -12.13 -9.34
C ASN A 121 6.45 -12.09 -8.12
N PHE A 122 6.73 -10.90 -7.58
CA PHE A 122 7.53 -10.77 -6.36
C PHE A 122 6.91 -11.52 -5.19
N TYR A 123 5.63 -11.28 -4.91
CA TYR A 123 4.92 -11.95 -3.81
C TYR A 123 4.77 -13.46 -4.04
N PHE A 124 4.46 -13.86 -5.28
CA PHE A 124 4.36 -15.26 -5.65
C PHE A 124 5.68 -16.01 -5.44
N ASN A 125 6.82 -15.43 -5.83
CA ASN A 125 8.14 -16.02 -5.64
C ASN A 125 8.53 -16.16 -4.16
N LEU A 126 7.94 -15.37 -3.27
CA LEU A 126 8.05 -15.53 -1.81
C LEU A 126 7.02 -16.52 -1.25
N GLY A 127 6.16 -17.09 -2.09
CA GLY A 127 5.13 -18.05 -1.72
C GLY A 127 3.92 -17.44 -1.02
N TYR A 128 3.65 -16.14 -1.25
CA TYR A 128 2.46 -15.46 -0.76
C TYR A 128 1.33 -15.49 -1.78
N LYS A 129 0.09 -15.50 -1.29
CA LYS A 129 -1.10 -15.13 -2.06
C LYS A 129 -1.24 -13.62 -2.03
N VAL A 130 -1.83 -13.04 -3.08
CA VAL A 130 -2.09 -11.60 -3.15
C VAL A 130 -3.57 -11.35 -3.37
N ILE A 131 -4.12 -10.43 -2.59
CA ILE A 131 -5.47 -9.88 -2.75
C ILE A 131 -5.31 -8.40 -3.05
N TRP A 132 -5.91 -7.94 -4.15
CA TRP A 132 -5.95 -6.53 -4.51
C TRP A 132 -7.33 -5.96 -4.21
N LEU A 133 -7.38 -4.89 -3.44
CA LEU A 133 -8.57 -4.06 -3.29
C LEU A 133 -8.37 -2.76 -4.06
N PHE A 134 -9.26 -2.52 -5.03
CA PHE A 134 -9.23 -1.29 -5.82
C PHE A 134 -10.30 -0.32 -5.34
N ASP A 135 -9.91 0.94 -5.15
CA ASP A 135 -10.89 2.01 -4.92
C ASP A 135 -11.54 2.41 -6.24
N LEU A 136 -12.80 2.10 -6.37
CA LEU A 136 -13.63 2.42 -7.54
C LEU A 136 -14.69 3.50 -7.24
N SER A 137 -14.59 4.18 -6.10
CA SER A 137 -15.56 5.16 -5.64
C SER A 137 -15.76 6.32 -6.63
N ASP A 138 -14.69 6.79 -7.26
CA ASP A 138 -14.76 7.83 -8.30
C ASP A 138 -15.57 7.38 -9.51
N LEU A 139 -15.39 6.11 -9.94
CA LEU A 139 -16.12 5.56 -11.08
C LEU A 139 -17.62 5.41 -10.77
N TYR A 140 -17.93 5.07 -9.53
CA TYR A 140 -19.30 4.99 -9.06
C TYR A 140 -19.94 6.40 -9.00
N SER A 141 -19.25 7.38 -8.46
CA SER A 141 -19.74 8.75 -8.29
C SER A 141 -20.10 9.44 -9.62
N ILE A 142 -19.35 9.15 -10.69
CA ILE A 142 -19.60 9.67 -12.04
C ILE A 142 -20.52 8.77 -12.90
N GLY A 143 -21.10 7.71 -12.30
CA GLY A 143 -22.03 6.82 -12.98
C GLY A 143 -21.42 5.92 -14.06
N GLN A 144 -20.11 5.75 -14.08
CA GLN A 144 -19.44 4.78 -14.96
C GLN A 144 -19.52 3.37 -14.43
N LEU A 145 -19.53 3.21 -13.12
CA LEU A 145 -19.78 1.95 -12.43
C LEU A 145 -21.15 2.03 -11.75
N THR A 146 -22.01 1.07 -12.01
CA THR A 146 -23.33 0.96 -11.35
C THR A 146 -23.54 -0.45 -10.87
N TYR A 147 -24.40 -0.64 -9.87
CA TYR A 147 -24.76 -1.97 -9.41
C TYR A 147 -26.26 -2.06 -9.17
N LYS A 148 -26.78 -3.29 -9.22
CA LYS A 148 -28.13 -3.62 -8.80
C LYS A 148 -28.11 -4.90 -7.97
N PRO A 149 -28.94 -4.99 -6.90
CA PRO A 149 -29.12 -6.24 -6.17
C PRO A 149 -29.73 -7.32 -7.07
N ILE A 150 -29.27 -8.55 -6.90
CA ILE A 150 -29.82 -9.77 -7.46
C ILE A 150 -30.01 -10.80 -6.32
N ASN A 151 -30.69 -11.91 -6.56
CA ASN A 151 -31.10 -12.86 -5.51
C ASN A 151 -29.96 -13.32 -4.58
N ASN A 152 -28.74 -13.51 -5.07
CA ASN A 152 -27.60 -14.00 -4.28
C ASN A 152 -26.37 -13.11 -4.41
N GLY A 153 -26.54 -11.77 -4.61
CA GLY A 153 -25.40 -10.89 -4.71
C GLY A 153 -25.70 -9.55 -5.38
N LEU A 154 -24.68 -9.00 -6.01
CA LEU A 154 -24.75 -7.73 -6.74
C LEU A 154 -24.34 -7.95 -8.19
N PHE A 155 -25.08 -7.38 -9.10
CA PHE A 155 -24.72 -7.30 -10.51
C PHE A 155 -24.14 -5.93 -10.81
N PHE A 156 -22.89 -5.90 -11.30
CA PHE A 156 -22.20 -4.67 -11.67
C PHE A 156 -22.26 -4.45 -13.17
N THR A 157 -22.45 -3.18 -13.55
CA THR A 157 -22.30 -2.73 -14.93
C THR A 157 -21.23 -1.65 -14.97
N TRP A 158 -20.17 -1.87 -15.74
CA TRP A 158 -19.10 -0.92 -15.94
C TRP A 158 -19.15 -0.40 -17.37
N LYS A 159 -19.41 0.89 -17.52
CA LYS A 159 -19.40 1.59 -18.83
C LYS A 159 -17.95 1.97 -19.13
N ASN A 160 -17.42 1.51 -20.25
CA ASN A 160 -16.08 1.82 -20.73
C ASN A 160 -14.95 1.51 -19.69
N PRO A 161 -14.79 0.25 -19.27
CA PRO A 161 -13.71 -0.11 -18.36
C PRO A 161 -12.37 0.28 -18.96
N LYS A 162 -11.48 0.86 -18.16
CA LYS A 162 -10.14 1.20 -18.64
C LYS A 162 -9.39 -0.08 -19.03
N LYS A 163 -8.67 -0.04 -20.15
CA LYS A 163 -7.93 -1.21 -20.70
C LYS A 163 -7.03 -1.90 -19.68
N ALA A 164 -6.47 -1.15 -18.73
CA ALA A 164 -5.66 -1.72 -17.67
C ALA A 164 -6.39 -2.79 -16.84
N PHE A 165 -7.68 -2.61 -16.56
CA PHE A 165 -8.45 -3.62 -15.82
C PHE A 165 -8.76 -4.88 -16.63
N ASN A 166 -8.84 -4.77 -17.95
CA ASN A 166 -9.06 -5.93 -18.83
C ASN A 166 -7.82 -6.83 -18.96
N ASN A 167 -6.65 -6.32 -18.60
CA ASN A 167 -5.37 -7.01 -18.74
C ASN A 167 -4.81 -7.52 -17.40
N TYR A 168 -5.46 -7.22 -16.29
CA TYR A 168 -5.10 -7.86 -15.04
C TYR A 168 -5.58 -9.30 -15.11
N ASP A 169 -4.66 -10.26 -15.00
CA ASP A 169 -5.02 -11.67 -14.82
C ASP A 169 -5.59 -11.85 -13.41
N ILE A 170 -6.86 -11.48 -13.30
CA ILE A 170 -7.65 -11.66 -12.08
C ILE A 170 -8.02 -13.13 -12.07
N GLN A 171 -7.13 -13.98 -11.58
CA GLN A 171 -7.53 -15.33 -11.19
C GLN A 171 -8.60 -15.20 -10.12
N SER A 172 -9.81 -15.33 -10.58
CA SER A 172 -11.09 -15.19 -9.91
C SER A 172 -11.10 -15.67 -8.48
N GLY A 173 -11.12 -14.75 -7.59
CA GLY A 173 -11.59 -14.85 -6.23
C GLY A 173 -12.45 -13.62 -5.97
N CYS A 174 -13.55 -13.48 -6.70
CA CYS A 174 -14.61 -12.56 -6.30
C CYS A 174 -15.25 -13.12 -5.04
N ILE A 175 -15.05 -12.45 -3.91
CA ILE A 175 -15.91 -12.56 -2.75
C ILE A 175 -17.08 -11.58 -2.91
#